data_07034ca4fd52d9395ac4c0f50876803f
#
_entry.id   07034ca4fd52d9395ac4c0f50876803f
#
_cell.length_a   1.000
_cell.length_b   1.000
_cell.length_c   1.000
_cell.angle_alpha   90.00
_cell.angle_beta   90.00
_cell.angle_gamma   90.00
#
_symmetry.space_group_name_H-M   'P 1'
#
loop_
_entity.id
_entity.type
_entity.pdbx_description
1 polymer ?
#
loop_
_entity_poly.entity_id
_entity_poly.type
_entity_poly.pdbx_seq_one_letter_code
_entity_poly.pdbx_strand_id
1 'polypeptide(L)'
;MQHLNAGIDTVHDAIHRTWPDAFTASVNEPCDCGADYSTFEFFRSGEVPPIPKDPFGLPHTTERFVRPSKDYSWSSVVDHMGVEQAIGIIGGHYRDVSYPMPRFLWCNFTLTDAAMHEGGPYSEIAAAAVRDCDGRIGEILAALERARAVDDCAFVLVADHGMEQNDPGCRGDWDAVLREAGTEARDEAYGFLYFGVPGA
;
A
#
# COMPACT_ATOMS: atom_id res chain seq x y z
N MET A 1 -7.87 11.00 4.49
CA MET A 1 -7.12 11.63 5.57
C MET A 1 -7.77 12.93 6.03
N GLN A 2 -8.71 12.83 6.96
CA GLN A 2 -9.43 14.00 7.48
C GLN A 2 -8.63 14.80 8.53
N HIS A 3 -7.38 14.39 8.81
CA HIS A 3 -6.59 14.95 9.91
C HIS A 3 -5.30 15.66 9.47
N LEU A 4 -5.03 15.76 8.17
CA LEU A 4 -3.96 16.63 7.70
C LEU A 4 -4.34 18.09 7.96
N ASN A 5 -3.39 18.85 8.55
CA ASN A 5 -3.56 20.30 8.69
C ASN A 5 -3.76 20.89 7.29
N ALA A 6 -4.71 21.79 7.16
CA ALA A 6 -5.07 22.44 5.88
C ALA A 6 -3.90 23.21 5.21
N GLY A 7 -2.79 23.40 5.92
CA GLY A 7 -1.58 24.02 5.36
C GLY A 7 -0.50 23.04 4.91
N ILE A 8 -0.77 21.73 4.94
CA ILE A 8 0.20 20.71 4.49
C ILE A 8 -0.20 20.23 3.11
N ASP A 9 0.70 20.43 2.17
CA ASP A 9 0.56 19.91 0.81
C ASP A 9 0.96 18.44 0.72
N THR A 10 0.23 17.71 -0.12
CA THR A 10 0.62 16.38 -0.57
C THR A 10 1.42 16.47 -1.87
N VAL A 11 1.95 15.34 -2.33
CA VAL A 11 2.57 15.24 -3.66
C VAL A 11 1.56 15.57 -4.77
N HIS A 12 0.29 15.19 -4.60
CA HIS A 12 -0.79 15.48 -5.55
C HIS A 12 -1.03 16.98 -5.65
N ASP A 13 -1.14 17.68 -4.51
CA ASP A 13 -1.29 19.14 -4.49
C ASP A 13 -0.11 19.85 -5.15
N ALA A 14 1.11 19.38 -4.91
CA ALA A 14 2.31 19.95 -5.51
C ALA A 14 2.33 19.80 -7.05
N ILE A 15 1.85 18.67 -7.55
CA ILE A 15 1.71 18.43 -8.98
C ILE A 15 0.66 19.37 -9.57
N HIS A 16 -0.51 19.48 -8.99
CA HIS A 16 -1.57 20.36 -9.46
C HIS A 16 -1.19 21.84 -9.43
N ARG A 17 -0.38 22.27 -8.46
CA ARG A 17 0.17 23.64 -8.48
C ARG A 17 1.08 23.91 -9.67
N THR A 18 1.84 22.88 -10.07
CA THR A 18 2.80 23.03 -11.19
C THR A 18 2.13 22.81 -12.54
N TRP A 19 1.19 21.89 -12.61
CA TRP A 19 0.43 21.48 -13.78
C TRP A 19 -1.05 21.36 -13.42
N PRO A 20 -1.81 22.47 -13.50
CA PRO A 20 -3.20 22.49 -13.03
C PRO A 20 -4.15 21.49 -13.73
N ASP A 21 -3.85 21.15 -14.97
CA ASP A 21 -4.63 20.18 -15.76
C ASP A 21 -4.10 18.73 -15.66
N ALA A 22 -3.11 18.49 -14.80
CA ALA A 22 -2.59 17.16 -14.61
C ALA A 22 -3.61 16.25 -13.91
N PHE A 23 -3.67 14.99 -14.31
CA PHE A 23 -4.41 13.96 -13.61
C PHE A 23 -3.47 13.16 -12.71
N THR A 24 -3.89 12.92 -11.47
CA THR A 24 -3.14 12.15 -10.49
C THR A 24 -3.98 11.03 -9.91
N ALA A 25 -3.35 9.89 -9.62
CA ALA A 25 -4.02 8.71 -9.11
C ALA A 25 -3.31 8.14 -7.88
N SER A 26 -4.09 7.75 -6.88
CA SER A 26 -3.66 7.06 -5.68
C SER A 26 -4.36 5.70 -5.59
N VAL A 27 -3.60 4.64 -5.79
CA VAL A 27 -4.10 3.26 -5.79
C VAL A 27 -3.61 2.53 -4.54
N ASN A 28 -4.53 2.01 -3.75
CA ASN A 28 -4.29 1.32 -2.47
C ASN A 28 -3.47 2.14 -1.46
N GLU A 29 -3.42 3.45 -1.59
CA GLU A 29 -2.64 4.32 -0.71
C GLU A 29 -3.57 5.27 0.05
N PRO A 30 -3.59 5.22 1.40
CA PRO A 30 -4.44 6.10 2.19
C PRO A 30 -4.00 7.56 2.20
N CYS A 31 -2.76 7.86 1.79
CA CYS A 31 -2.25 9.23 1.64
C CYS A 31 -2.70 9.87 0.31
N ASP A 32 -4.00 9.89 0.08
CA ASP A 32 -4.64 10.23 -1.19
C ASP A 32 -5.22 11.65 -1.27
N CYS A 33 -4.94 12.50 -0.29
CA CYS A 33 -5.43 13.87 -0.30
C CYS A 33 -4.92 14.63 -1.53
N GLY A 34 -5.82 15.25 -2.29
CA GLY A 34 -5.50 15.96 -3.53
C GLY A 34 -5.40 15.09 -4.78
N ALA A 35 -5.52 13.77 -4.68
CA ALA A 35 -5.56 12.89 -5.85
C ALA A 35 -6.92 13.01 -6.57
N ASP A 36 -6.91 12.99 -7.93
CA ASP A 36 -8.13 12.99 -8.73
C ASP A 36 -8.81 11.61 -8.75
N TYR A 37 -8.02 10.55 -8.57
CA TYR A 37 -8.50 9.19 -8.39
C TYR A 37 -7.94 8.61 -7.10
N SER A 38 -8.79 7.96 -6.32
CA SER A 38 -8.37 7.21 -5.13
C SER A 38 -9.17 5.93 -4.97
N THR A 39 -8.48 4.82 -4.70
CA THR A 39 -9.12 3.57 -4.28
C THR A 39 -9.97 3.78 -3.02
N PHE A 40 -9.52 4.61 -2.10
CA PHE A 40 -10.20 4.85 -0.83
C PHE A 40 -11.48 5.69 -0.98
N GLU A 41 -11.69 6.37 -2.10
CA GLU A 41 -12.94 7.05 -2.36
C GLU A 41 -14.11 6.07 -2.48
N PHE A 42 -13.89 4.88 -3.04
CA PHE A 42 -14.91 3.83 -3.07
C PHE A 42 -15.34 3.41 -1.67
N PHE A 43 -14.39 3.28 -0.74
CA PHE A 43 -14.72 2.96 0.65
C PHE A 43 -15.45 4.12 1.35
N ARG A 44 -15.06 5.35 1.07
CA ARG A 44 -15.74 6.56 1.63
C ARG A 44 -17.15 6.74 1.10
N SER A 45 -17.37 6.41 -0.17
CA SER A 45 -18.71 6.46 -0.79
C SER A 45 -19.60 5.25 -0.43
N GLY A 46 -19.03 4.24 0.27
CA GLY A 46 -19.72 3.00 0.58
C GLY A 46 -19.72 1.99 -0.57
N GLU A 47 -18.99 2.27 -1.64
CA GLU A 47 -18.76 1.34 -2.72
C GLU A 47 -17.54 0.49 -2.42
N VAL A 48 -17.64 -0.81 -2.65
CA VAL A 48 -16.50 -1.73 -2.55
C VAL A 48 -16.12 -2.17 -3.96
N PRO A 49 -14.83 -2.07 -4.35
CA PRO A 49 -14.39 -2.64 -5.61
C PRO A 49 -14.75 -4.14 -5.67
N PRO A 50 -15.06 -4.69 -6.85
CA PRO A 50 -15.44 -6.09 -6.96
C PRO A 50 -14.29 -6.99 -6.49
N ILE A 51 -14.56 -7.78 -5.47
CA ILE A 51 -13.61 -8.77 -4.95
C ILE A 51 -13.63 -9.98 -5.88
N PRO A 52 -12.48 -10.49 -6.32
CA PRO A 52 -12.42 -11.71 -7.12
C PRO A 52 -13.11 -12.88 -6.42
N LYS A 53 -13.88 -13.67 -7.18
CA LYS A 53 -14.62 -14.81 -6.64
C LYS A 53 -13.71 -15.93 -6.16
N ASP A 54 -12.56 -16.06 -6.80
CA ASP A 54 -11.53 -17.04 -6.45
C ASP A 54 -10.18 -16.33 -6.32
N PRO A 55 -9.82 -15.88 -5.12
CA PRO A 55 -8.54 -15.21 -4.90
C PRO A 55 -7.33 -16.11 -5.13
N PHE A 56 -7.50 -17.43 -5.06
CA PHE A 56 -6.42 -18.39 -5.31
C PHE A 56 -6.23 -18.73 -6.79
N GLY A 57 -7.20 -18.42 -7.63
CA GLY A 57 -7.14 -18.59 -9.08
C GLY A 57 -6.56 -17.37 -9.81
N LEU A 58 -6.20 -16.30 -9.10
CA LEU A 58 -5.64 -15.11 -9.73
C LEU A 58 -4.22 -15.35 -10.22
N PRO A 59 -3.83 -14.72 -11.34
CA PRO A 59 -2.44 -14.69 -11.77
C PRO A 59 -1.57 -14.11 -10.62
N HIS A 60 -0.39 -14.68 -10.45
CA HIS A 60 0.57 -14.27 -9.42
C HIS A 60 0.11 -14.44 -7.97
N THR A 61 -1.06 -15.04 -7.74
CA THR A 61 -1.44 -15.44 -6.39
C THR A 61 -0.82 -16.79 -6.08
N THR A 62 0.09 -16.81 -5.15
CA THR A 62 0.64 -17.96 -4.47
C THR A 62 1.36 -18.98 -5.36
N GLU A 63 2.57 -19.20 -5.04
CA GLU A 63 3.22 -20.46 -5.32
C GLU A 63 2.39 -21.57 -4.66
N ARG A 64 1.86 -22.49 -5.46
CA ARG A 64 0.87 -23.52 -5.06
C ARG A 64 1.31 -24.43 -3.90
N PHE A 65 2.59 -24.43 -3.55
CA PHE A 65 3.16 -25.22 -2.46
C PHE A 65 3.20 -24.45 -1.12
N VAL A 66 2.98 -23.14 -1.13
CA VAL A 66 2.85 -22.35 0.09
C VAL A 66 1.36 -22.32 0.46
N ARG A 67 1.03 -22.71 1.69
CA ARG A 67 -0.31 -22.54 2.22
C ARG A 67 -0.40 -21.14 2.84
N PRO A 68 -1.01 -20.18 2.15
CA PRO A 68 -1.09 -18.82 2.65
C PRO A 68 -2.06 -18.76 3.84
N SER A 69 -1.75 -17.91 4.78
CA SER A 69 -2.68 -17.48 5.81
C SER A 69 -3.84 -16.69 5.20
N LYS A 70 -4.81 -16.39 6.04
CA LYS A 70 -5.89 -15.48 5.69
C LYS A 70 -5.37 -14.09 5.32
N ASP A 71 -4.39 -13.58 6.05
CA ASP A 71 -3.85 -12.23 5.85
C ASP A 71 -3.04 -12.14 4.56
N TYR A 72 -2.22 -13.14 4.24
CA TYR A 72 -1.56 -13.25 2.96
C TYR A 72 -2.56 -13.25 1.79
N SER A 73 -3.58 -14.11 1.88
CA SER A 73 -4.58 -14.23 0.82
C SER A 73 -5.35 -12.92 0.63
N TRP A 74 -5.70 -12.24 1.71
CA TRP A 74 -6.37 -10.95 1.65
C TRP A 74 -5.49 -9.87 1.04
N SER A 75 -4.23 -9.76 1.47
CA SER A 75 -3.28 -8.81 0.91
C SER A 75 -3.02 -9.05 -0.56
N SER A 76 -2.94 -10.32 -0.98
CA SER A 76 -2.82 -10.67 -2.39
C SER A 76 -4.03 -10.22 -3.22
N VAL A 77 -5.26 -10.33 -2.69
CA VAL A 77 -6.47 -9.82 -3.34
C VAL A 77 -6.43 -8.30 -3.45
N VAL A 78 -6.06 -7.61 -2.37
CA VAL A 78 -5.96 -6.14 -2.35
C VAL A 78 -4.96 -5.65 -3.39
N ASP A 79 -3.78 -6.27 -3.44
CA ASP A 79 -2.74 -5.92 -4.41
C ASP A 79 -3.20 -6.20 -5.86
N HIS A 80 -3.89 -7.32 -6.10
CA HIS A 80 -4.44 -7.62 -7.42
C HIS A 80 -5.45 -6.56 -7.88
N MET A 81 -6.38 -6.19 -7.00
CA MET A 81 -7.36 -5.14 -7.28
C MET A 81 -6.68 -3.79 -7.55
N GLY A 82 -5.57 -3.51 -6.87
CA GLY A 82 -4.75 -2.33 -7.12
C GLY A 82 -4.12 -2.35 -8.51
N VAL A 83 -3.57 -3.49 -8.92
CA VAL A 83 -3.01 -3.66 -10.28
C VAL A 83 -4.08 -3.47 -11.35
N GLU A 84 -5.27 -4.06 -11.19
CA GLU A 84 -6.39 -3.86 -12.13
C GLU A 84 -6.77 -2.39 -12.27
N GLN A 85 -6.82 -1.66 -11.16
CA GLN A 85 -7.08 -0.21 -11.16
C GLN A 85 -5.98 0.55 -11.92
N ALA A 86 -4.71 0.30 -11.55
CA ALA A 86 -3.57 0.98 -12.18
C ALA A 86 -3.52 0.71 -13.70
N ILE A 87 -3.68 -0.54 -14.12
CA ILE A 87 -3.71 -0.93 -15.54
C ILE A 87 -4.88 -0.26 -16.26
N GLY A 88 -6.06 -0.26 -15.65
CA GLY A 88 -7.25 0.39 -16.22
C GLY A 88 -7.05 1.89 -16.41
N ILE A 89 -6.52 2.58 -15.41
CA ILE A 89 -6.23 4.01 -15.48
C ILE A 89 -5.18 4.32 -16.54
N ILE A 90 -4.08 3.57 -16.58
CA ILE A 90 -3.03 3.70 -17.61
C ILE A 90 -3.62 3.43 -19.01
N GLY A 91 -4.51 2.45 -19.13
CA GLY A 91 -5.23 2.14 -20.36
C GLY A 91 -6.32 3.13 -20.75
N GLY A 92 -6.56 4.15 -19.93
CA GLY A 92 -7.54 5.21 -20.18
C GLY A 92 -8.97 4.86 -19.75
N HIS A 93 -9.21 3.70 -19.16
CA HIS A 93 -10.56 3.28 -18.77
C HIS A 93 -10.54 2.25 -17.61
N TYR A 94 -11.25 2.58 -16.55
CA TYR A 94 -11.48 1.64 -15.44
C TYR A 94 -12.94 1.72 -14.99
N ARG A 95 -13.60 0.55 -14.89
CA ARG A 95 -15.04 0.42 -14.75
C ARG A 95 -15.74 1.22 -15.89
N ASP A 96 -16.78 1.88 -15.74
CA ASP A 96 -17.45 2.64 -16.80
C ASP A 96 -16.97 4.11 -16.90
N VAL A 97 -15.74 4.37 -16.44
CA VAL A 97 -15.17 5.73 -16.41
C VAL A 97 -13.89 5.78 -17.25
N SER A 98 -13.81 6.83 -18.09
CA SER A 98 -12.59 7.14 -18.84
C SER A 98 -11.69 8.08 -18.06
N TYR A 99 -10.40 7.83 -18.10
CA TYR A 99 -9.38 8.60 -17.41
C TYR A 99 -8.31 9.08 -18.39
N PRO A 100 -7.78 10.30 -18.23
CA PRO A 100 -6.58 10.70 -18.93
C PRO A 100 -5.38 9.93 -18.39
N MET A 101 -4.29 9.86 -19.17
CA MET A 101 -3.03 9.30 -18.69
C MET A 101 -2.56 10.06 -17.45
N PRO A 102 -2.31 9.38 -16.32
CA PRO A 102 -1.90 10.06 -15.11
C PRO A 102 -0.49 10.67 -15.24
N ARG A 103 -0.34 11.89 -14.77
CA ARG A 103 0.97 12.52 -14.60
C ARG A 103 1.73 11.95 -13.42
N PHE A 104 1.00 11.48 -12.44
CA PHE A 104 1.51 10.78 -11.27
C PHE A 104 0.54 9.68 -10.86
N LEU A 105 1.06 8.48 -10.69
CA LEU A 105 0.31 7.35 -10.17
C LEU A 105 1.14 6.72 -9.04
N TRP A 106 0.55 6.74 -7.85
CA TRP A 106 1.05 5.97 -6.71
C TRP A 106 0.27 4.67 -6.62
N CYS A 107 0.98 3.55 -6.51
CA CYS A 107 0.36 2.25 -6.29
C CYS A 107 1.07 1.56 -5.12
N ASN A 108 0.32 1.24 -4.07
CA ASN A 108 0.84 0.57 -2.88
C ASN A 108 0.53 -0.93 -2.93
N PHE A 109 1.51 -1.75 -2.57
CA PHE A 109 1.37 -3.19 -2.39
C PHE A 109 1.59 -3.57 -0.93
N THR A 110 0.73 -4.43 -0.40
CA THR A 110 0.70 -4.81 1.02
C THR A 110 1.16 -6.24 1.27
N LEU A 111 1.27 -7.04 0.21
CA LEU A 111 1.48 -8.48 0.32
C LEU A 111 2.85 -8.84 0.92
N THR A 112 3.90 -8.12 0.56
CA THR A 112 5.26 -8.39 1.07
C THR A 112 5.34 -8.22 2.58
N ASP A 113 4.74 -7.16 3.11
CA ASP A 113 4.67 -6.89 4.54
C ASP A 113 3.89 -8.00 5.26
N ALA A 114 2.68 -8.33 4.80
CA ALA A 114 1.85 -9.38 5.37
C ALA A 114 2.57 -10.74 5.41
N ALA A 115 3.28 -11.11 4.34
CA ALA A 115 4.01 -12.37 4.25
C ALA A 115 5.23 -12.41 5.20
N MET A 116 5.94 -11.29 5.31
CA MET A 116 7.11 -11.18 6.19
C MET A 116 6.71 -11.17 7.67
N HIS A 117 5.58 -10.57 8.01
CA HIS A 117 5.00 -10.66 9.35
C HIS A 117 4.58 -12.09 9.70
N GLU A 118 4.06 -12.83 8.74
CA GLU A 118 3.62 -14.21 8.96
C GLU A 118 4.77 -15.19 9.15
N GLY A 119 5.73 -15.18 8.22
CA GLY A 119 6.78 -16.21 8.16
C GLY A 119 8.18 -15.71 8.52
N GLY A 120 8.35 -14.42 8.67
CA GLY A 120 9.67 -13.76 8.76
C GLY A 120 10.26 -13.45 7.37
N PRO A 121 11.21 -12.51 7.31
CA PRO A 121 11.74 -11.99 6.04
C PRO A 121 12.52 -13.03 5.20
N TYR A 122 13.00 -14.09 5.81
CA TYR A 122 13.77 -15.14 5.14
C TYR A 122 12.96 -16.40 4.84
N SER A 123 11.65 -16.35 4.97
CA SER A 123 10.74 -17.49 4.76
C SER A 123 10.39 -17.70 3.28
N GLU A 124 9.92 -18.90 2.96
CA GLU A 124 9.41 -19.22 1.63
C GLU A 124 8.19 -18.38 1.26
N ILE A 125 7.34 -18.06 2.25
CA ILE A 125 6.16 -17.22 2.02
C ILE A 125 6.55 -15.78 1.69
N ALA A 126 7.59 -15.23 2.34
CA ALA A 126 8.13 -13.92 1.99
C ALA A 126 8.71 -13.91 0.58
N ALA A 127 9.47 -14.95 0.22
CA ALA A 127 10.01 -15.09 -1.13
C ALA A 127 8.91 -15.24 -2.20
N ALA A 128 7.82 -15.93 -1.89
CA ALA A 128 6.65 -16.05 -2.77
C ALA A 128 5.98 -14.68 -2.96
N ALA A 129 5.79 -13.91 -1.89
CA ALA A 129 5.20 -12.57 -1.94
C ALA A 129 6.03 -11.59 -2.79
N VAL A 130 7.34 -11.64 -2.69
CA VAL A 130 8.24 -10.81 -3.53
C VAL A 130 8.07 -11.17 -5.01
N ARG A 131 7.99 -12.46 -5.36
CA ARG A 131 7.75 -12.89 -6.74
C ARG A 131 6.36 -12.48 -7.25
N ASP A 132 5.34 -12.56 -6.40
CA ASP A 132 4.00 -12.09 -6.73
C ASP A 132 3.99 -10.57 -7.01
N CYS A 133 4.68 -9.78 -6.19
CA CYS A 133 4.80 -8.34 -6.42
C CYS A 133 5.60 -8.02 -7.69
N ASP A 134 6.68 -8.73 -7.97
CA ASP A 134 7.46 -8.60 -9.21
C ASP A 134 6.59 -8.86 -10.44
N GLY A 135 5.78 -9.92 -10.41
CA GLY A 135 4.81 -10.21 -11.47
C GLY A 135 3.81 -9.07 -11.69
N ARG A 136 3.26 -8.50 -10.62
CA ARG A 136 2.32 -7.36 -10.68
C ARG A 136 2.98 -6.08 -11.23
N ILE A 137 4.21 -5.82 -10.85
CA ILE A 137 5.01 -4.73 -11.43
C ILE A 137 5.18 -4.94 -12.94
N GLY A 138 5.46 -6.19 -13.35
CA GLY A 138 5.54 -6.56 -14.77
C GLY A 138 4.25 -6.27 -15.54
N GLU A 139 3.07 -6.51 -14.94
CA GLU A 139 1.78 -6.19 -15.55
C GLU A 139 1.58 -4.68 -15.74
N ILE A 140 1.98 -3.87 -14.76
CA ILE A 140 1.91 -2.40 -14.86
C ILE A 140 2.86 -1.89 -15.95
N LEU A 141 4.10 -2.39 -15.99
CA LEU A 141 5.05 -2.04 -17.04
C LEU A 141 4.53 -2.42 -18.44
N ALA A 142 3.96 -3.60 -18.59
CA ALA A 142 3.32 -4.01 -19.84
C ALA A 142 2.12 -3.13 -20.23
N ALA A 143 1.39 -2.58 -19.26
CA ALA A 143 0.33 -1.59 -19.52
C ALA A 143 0.90 -0.28 -20.05
N LEU A 144 1.99 0.22 -19.48
CA LEU A 144 2.70 1.42 -19.96
C LEU A 144 3.24 1.22 -21.38
N GLU A 145 3.78 0.03 -21.69
CA GLU A 145 4.23 -0.32 -23.05
C GLU A 145 3.06 -0.30 -24.04
N ARG A 146 1.93 -0.92 -23.70
CA ARG A 146 0.72 -0.90 -24.54
C ARG A 146 0.20 0.51 -24.77
N ALA A 147 0.28 1.35 -23.75
CA ALA A 147 -0.09 2.77 -23.84
C ALA A 147 0.98 3.63 -24.56
N ARG A 148 2.12 3.06 -24.92
CA ARG A 148 3.28 3.75 -25.51
C ARG A 148 3.82 4.88 -24.65
N ALA A 149 3.76 4.71 -23.34
CA ALA A 149 4.13 5.71 -22.36
C ALA A 149 5.42 5.36 -21.60
N VAL A 150 6.00 4.17 -21.81
CA VAL A 150 7.15 3.69 -21.04
C VAL A 150 8.38 4.58 -21.21
N ASP A 151 8.63 5.10 -22.41
CA ASP A 151 9.79 5.95 -22.70
C ASP A 151 9.65 7.37 -22.12
N ASP A 152 8.41 7.78 -21.84
CA ASP A 152 8.06 9.09 -21.25
C ASP A 152 7.76 9.00 -19.74
N CYS A 153 7.97 7.82 -19.14
CA CYS A 153 7.64 7.51 -17.75
C CYS A 153 8.91 7.35 -16.91
N ALA A 154 8.91 7.94 -15.71
CA ALA A 154 9.84 7.57 -14.66
C ALA A 154 9.16 6.56 -13.73
N PHE A 155 9.66 5.33 -13.68
CA PHE A 155 9.19 4.31 -12.78
C PHE A 155 10.07 4.26 -11.52
N VAL A 156 9.45 4.42 -10.35
CA VAL A 156 10.16 4.46 -9.07
C VAL A 156 9.59 3.37 -8.17
N LEU A 157 10.43 2.44 -7.73
CA LEU A 157 10.08 1.41 -6.75
C LEU A 157 10.70 1.79 -5.41
N VAL A 158 9.87 1.86 -4.38
CA VAL A 158 10.29 2.23 -3.02
C VAL A 158 9.72 1.25 -2.01
N ALA A 159 10.38 1.13 -0.86
CA ALA A 159 9.83 0.51 0.33
C ALA A 159 9.73 1.59 1.42
N ASP A 160 8.69 1.52 2.24
CA ASP A 160 8.48 2.39 3.39
C ASP A 160 9.41 2.04 4.56
N HIS A 161 9.74 0.75 4.70
CA HIS A 161 10.72 0.22 5.65
C HIS A 161 11.27 -1.12 5.18
N GLY A 162 12.21 -1.67 5.91
CA GLY A 162 12.66 -3.04 5.79
C GLY A 162 12.00 -3.95 6.83
N MET A 163 12.41 -5.22 6.85
CA MET A 163 11.96 -6.19 7.84
C MET A 163 13.17 -6.98 8.35
N GLU A 164 13.27 -7.12 9.65
CA GLU A 164 14.33 -7.92 10.30
C GLU A 164 13.72 -9.09 11.05
N GLN A 165 14.46 -10.19 11.14
CA GLN A 165 14.03 -11.35 11.90
C GLN A 165 14.09 -11.04 13.39
N ASN A 166 12.95 -11.17 14.04
CA ASN A 166 12.86 -10.99 15.48
C ASN A 166 13.63 -12.09 16.23
N ASP A 167 14.44 -11.72 17.22
CA ASP A 167 15.06 -12.66 18.16
C ASP A 167 14.11 -12.90 19.34
N PRO A 168 13.54 -14.11 19.47
CA PRO A 168 12.64 -14.41 20.60
C PRO A 168 13.30 -14.30 21.98
N GLY A 169 14.63 -14.39 22.03
CA GLY A 169 15.42 -14.24 23.26
C GLY A 169 15.68 -12.79 23.67
N CYS A 170 15.41 -11.83 22.77
CA CYS A 170 15.67 -10.42 22.99
C CYS A 170 14.34 -9.62 22.93
N ARG A 171 13.59 -9.67 24.02
CA ARG A 171 12.32 -8.95 24.14
C ARG A 171 12.45 -7.81 25.14
N GLY A 172 12.12 -6.62 24.71
CA GLY A 172 11.91 -5.46 25.59
C GLY A 172 10.44 -5.40 26.08
N ASP A 173 10.25 -5.03 27.32
CA ASP A 173 8.95 -4.69 27.90
C ASP A 173 8.98 -3.20 28.29
N TRP A 174 8.53 -2.36 27.38
CA TRP A 174 8.53 -0.90 27.57
C TRP A 174 7.62 -0.49 28.73
N ASP A 175 6.49 -1.18 28.92
CA ASP A 175 5.56 -0.90 30.00
C ASP A 175 6.20 -1.18 31.37
N ALA A 176 6.98 -2.25 31.48
CA ALA A 176 7.70 -2.55 32.69
C ALA A 176 8.78 -1.49 32.98
N VAL A 177 9.56 -1.13 31.97
CA VAL A 177 10.64 -0.12 32.09
C VAL A 177 10.06 1.26 32.45
N LEU A 178 8.99 1.68 31.81
CA LEU A 178 8.35 2.98 32.08
C LEU A 178 7.72 3.02 33.48
N ARG A 179 7.07 1.96 33.91
CA ARG A 179 6.53 1.82 35.27
C ARG A 179 7.62 1.87 36.33
N GLU A 180 8.74 1.17 36.09
CA GLU A 180 9.90 1.20 36.99
C GLU A 180 10.52 2.59 37.09
N ALA A 181 10.54 3.33 36.01
CA ALA A 181 10.98 4.72 35.94
C ALA A 181 9.97 5.72 36.53
N GLY A 182 8.80 5.28 36.97
CA GLY A 182 7.72 6.14 37.46
C GLY A 182 7.13 7.04 36.36
N THR A 183 7.23 6.64 35.12
CA THR A 183 6.73 7.41 33.98
C THR A 183 5.40 6.82 33.52
N GLU A 184 4.34 7.62 33.58
CA GLU A 184 3.05 7.25 33.01
C GLU A 184 3.08 7.47 31.49
N ALA A 185 2.84 6.41 30.73
CA ALA A 185 2.68 6.46 29.30
C ALA A 185 1.54 5.53 28.86
N ARG A 186 0.90 5.88 27.75
CA ARG A 186 -0.07 5.01 27.07
C ARG A 186 0.58 4.49 25.79
N ASP A 187 0.70 3.18 25.65
CA ASP A 187 1.09 2.53 24.43
C ASP A 187 -0.14 2.38 23.51
N GLU A 188 -0.05 2.90 22.30
CA GLU A 188 -1.09 2.77 21.27
C GLU A 188 -0.68 1.86 20.12
N ALA A 189 0.14 0.87 20.36
CA ALA A 189 0.69 -0.03 19.37
C ALA A 189 1.71 0.63 18.40
N TYR A 190 2.43 -0.19 17.64
CA TYR A 190 3.43 0.25 16.66
C TYR A 190 4.54 1.16 17.21
N GLY A 191 4.79 1.12 18.52
CA GLY A 191 5.85 1.90 19.16
C GLY A 191 5.51 3.36 19.44
N PHE A 192 4.24 3.75 19.35
CA PHE A 192 3.79 5.09 19.75
C PHE A 192 3.52 5.14 21.24
N LEU A 193 4.29 5.92 21.97
CA LEU A 193 4.13 6.17 23.39
C LEU A 193 3.63 7.61 23.61
N TYR A 194 2.47 7.73 24.27
CA TYR A 194 1.90 9.01 24.65
C TYR A 194 2.17 9.24 26.13
N PHE A 195 2.94 10.26 26.42
CA PHE A 195 3.24 10.66 27.78
C PHE A 195 2.17 11.63 28.27
N GLY A 196 1.57 11.34 29.42
CA GLY A 196 0.64 12.25 30.07
C GLY A 196 1.36 13.55 30.48
N VAL A 197 0.74 14.70 30.21
CA VAL A 197 1.20 15.96 30.76
C VAL A 197 0.74 15.99 32.22
N PRO A 198 1.64 16.10 33.20
CA PRO A 198 1.22 16.20 34.59
C PRO A 198 0.29 17.42 34.76
N GLY A 199 -0.97 17.16 35.12
CA GLY A 199 -1.95 18.19 35.43
C GLY A 199 -2.82 18.72 34.29
N ALA A 200 -3.02 17.92 33.21
CA ALA A 200 -4.04 18.19 32.18
C ALA A 200 -5.38 17.56 32.57
#